data_660f87ad770b1d2da2862dbc59305ab7
#
_entry.id   660f87ad770b1d2da2862dbc59305ab7
#
_cell.length_a   1.000
_cell.length_b   1.000
_cell.length_c   1.000
_cell.angle_alpha   90.00
_cell.angle_beta   90.00
_cell.angle_gamma   90.00
#
_symmetry.space_group_name_H-M   'P 1'
#
loop_
_entity.id
_entity.type
_entity.pdbx_description
1 polymer ?
#
loop_
_entity_poly.entity_id
_entity_poly.type
_entity_poly.pdbx_seq_one_letter_code
_entity_poly.pdbx_strand_id
1 'polypeptide(L)'
;MNKTKSLVRGAMFVALLIGGQLALTSISGVEIVTVMMLCFCYCYGIRQGMAVATTFSLLRCFVFGFQINVIVLYLVYYNLFAAFFGWLGRRFSGEATFSKTVAVVALAVVFTVLFTLLDDVITPLIYSFHPNAAKAYFIGSLSAVIPQSICTLVTVSVCFHPLTRVIKKFNL
;
A
#
# COMPACT_ATOMS: atom_id res chain seq x y z
N MET A 1 9.29 23.98 5.33
CA MET A 1 9.81 22.59 5.33
C MET A 1 10.84 22.46 4.21
N ASN A 2 12.09 22.14 4.52
CA ASN A 2 13.16 22.10 3.51
C ASN A 2 12.86 21.00 2.48
N LYS A 3 12.77 21.37 1.21
CA LYS A 3 12.48 20.47 0.09
C LYS A 3 13.42 19.25 0.09
N THR A 4 14.72 19.48 0.38
CA THR A 4 15.75 18.43 0.46
C THR A 4 15.45 17.40 1.54
N LYS A 5 15.06 17.82 2.76
CA LYS A 5 14.69 16.89 3.85
C LYS A 5 13.50 16.00 3.47
N SER A 6 12.50 16.57 2.78
CA SER A 6 11.33 15.82 2.30
C SER A 6 11.73 14.77 1.25
N LEU A 7 12.63 15.13 0.31
CA LEU A 7 13.10 14.24 -0.74
C LEU A 7 13.91 13.07 -0.17
N VAL A 8 14.88 13.36 0.71
CA VAL A 8 15.71 12.33 1.37
C VAL A 8 14.85 11.35 2.16
N ARG A 9 13.89 11.86 2.92
CA ARG A 9 12.96 11.04 3.69
C ARG A 9 12.13 10.11 2.77
N GLY A 10 11.60 10.65 1.68
CA GLY A 10 10.86 9.85 0.69
C GLY A 10 11.73 8.75 0.08
N ALA A 11 12.96 9.08 -0.33
CA ALA A 11 13.89 8.11 -0.90
C ALA A 11 14.26 6.99 0.08
N MET A 12 14.58 7.33 1.33
CA MET A 12 14.85 6.34 2.38
C MET A 12 13.64 5.44 2.62
N PHE A 13 12.45 6.01 2.60
CA PHE A 13 11.24 5.24 2.83
C PHE A 13 10.93 4.28 1.68
N VAL A 14 11.13 4.71 0.43
CA VAL A 14 11.01 3.82 -0.74
C VAL A 14 12.02 2.66 -0.66
N ALA A 15 13.25 2.93 -0.25
CA ALA A 15 14.26 1.88 -0.06
C ALA A 15 13.81 0.87 1.01
N LEU A 16 13.23 1.34 2.12
CA LEU A 16 12.67 0.48 3.17
C LEU A 16 11.48 -0.35 2.66
N LEU A 17 10.61 0.22 1.82
CA LEU A 17 9.48 -0.50 1.23
C LEU A 17 9.96 -1.63 0.31
N ILE A 18 10.93 -1.35 -0.57
CA ILE A 18 11.48 -2.35 -1.49
C ILE A 18 12.24 -3.42 -0.72
N GLY A 19 13.08 -3.03 0.24
CA GLY A 19 13.83 -3.96 1.10
C GLY A 19 12.90 -4.86 1.93
N GLY A 20 11.84 -4.28 2.52
CA GLY A 20 10.84 -5.03 3.27
C GLY A 20 10.06 -6.01 2.39
N GLN A 21 9.70 -5.59 1.17
CA GLN A 21 9.03 -6.46 0.21
C GLN A 21 9.94 -7.63 -0.21
N LEU A 22 11.23 -7.35 -0.47
CA LEU A 22 12.23 -8.36 -0.82
C LEU A 22 12.42 -9.38 0.31
N ALA A 23 12.58 -8.92 1.55
CA ALA A 23 12.79 -9.77 2.71
C ALA A 23 11.61 -10.74 2.96
N LEU A 24 10.40 -10.31 2.61
CA LEU A 24 9.17 -11.09 2.84
C LEU A 24 8.63 -11.79 1.59
N THR A 25 9.35 -11.73 0.48
CA THR A 25 8.94 -12.39 -0.79
C THR A 25 8.74 -13.90 -0.62
N SER A 26 9.49 -14.53 0.28
CA SER A 26 9.39 -15.97 0.56
C SER A 26 8.17 -16.35 1.41
N ILE A 27 7.47 -15.39 2.00
CA ILE A 27 6.33 -15.63 2.86
C ILE A 27 5.07 -15.09 2.16
N SER A 28 4.36 -15.98 1.47
CA SER A 28 3.13 -15.62 0.78
C SER A 28 2.07 -15.11 1.77
N GLY A 29 1.41 -14.00 1.42
CA GLY A 29 0.34 -13.41 2.22
C GLY A 29 0.77 -12.42 3.29
N VAL A 30 2.08 -12.18 3.51
CA VAL A 30 2.54 -11.15 4.44
C VAL A 30 2.80 -9.84 3.68
N GLU A 31 1.90 -8.87 3.85
CA GLU A 31 2.00 -7.56 3.22
C GLU A 31 2.42 -6.46 4.20
N ILE A 32 3.74 -6.28 4.37
CA ILE A 32 4.27 -5.16 5.17
C ILE A 32 4.19 -3.82 4.43
N VAL A 33 4.20 -3.86 3.09
CA VAL A 33 4.18 -2.67 2.23
C VAL A 33 2.93 -1.84 2.49
N THR A 34 1.77 -2.48 2.60
CA THR A 34 0.48 -1.81 2.84
C THR A 34 0.49 -1.03 4.16
N VAL A 35 0.93 -1.65 5.27
CA VAL A 35 0.97 -0.96 6.57
C VAL A 35 2.02 0.15 6.62
N MET A 36 3.18 -0.06 6.03
CA MET A 36 4.23 0.98 5.96
C MET A 36 3.77 2.16 5.12
N MET A 37 3.24 1.92 3.92
CA MET A 37 2.72 2.97 3.03
C MET A 37 1.57 3.73 3.70
N LEU A 38 0.66 3.03 4.37
CA LEU A 38 -0.44 3.63 5.13
C LEU A 38 0.08 4.59 6.19
N CYS A 39 1.00 4.14 7.04
CA CYS A 39 1.57 4.96 8.12
C CYS A 39 2.31 6.19 7.56
N PHE A 40 3.04 6.03 6.46
CA PHE A 40 3.73 7.15 5.82
C PHE A 40 2.74 8.18 5.28
N CYS A 41 1.74 7.75 4.50
CA CYS A 41 0.74 8.64 3.90
C CYS A 41 -0.09 9.34 4.99
N TYR A 42 -0.45 8.61 6.04
CA TYR A 42 -1.19 9.15 7.19
C TYR A 42 -0.41 10.25 7.92
N CYS A 43 0.92 10.09 8.09
CA CYS A 43 1.76 11.05 8.81
C CYS A 43 2.19 12.25 7.94
N TYR A 44 2.52 12.02 6.67
CA TYR A 44 3.10 13.06 5.79
C TYR A 44 2.11 13.67 4.79
N GLY A 45 0.92 13.09 4.68
CA GLY A 45 -0.16 13.58 3.85
C GLY A 45 -0.02 13.27 2.37
N ILE A 46 -1.00 13.76 1.58
CA ILE A 46 -1.23 13.36 0.19
C ILE A 46 0.00 13.56 -0.71
N ARG A 47 0.59 14.77 -0.72
CA ARG A 47 1.66 15.11 -1.68
C ARG A 47 2.89 14.23 -1.54
N GLN A 48 3.34 13.99 -0.31
CA GLN A 48 4.51 13.15 -0.05
C GLN A 48 4.16 11.66 -0.24
N GLY A 49 2.97 11.26 0.19
CA GLY A 49 2.46 9.90 -0.02
C GLY A 49 2.41 9.52 -1.49
N MET A 50 1.84 10.36 -2.35
CA MET A 50 1.77 10.10 -3.79
C MET A 50 3.17 10.07 -4.44
N ALA A 51 4.08 10.97 -4.04
CA ALA A 51 5.45 10.94 -4.56
C ALA A 51 6.15 9.61 -4.20
N VAL A 52 6.03 9.15 -2.96
CA VAL A 52 6.60 7.86 -2.52
C VAL A 52 5.90 6.70 -3.22
N ALA A 53 4.58 6.72 -3.35
CA ALA A 53 3.81 5.68 -4.03
C ALA A 53 4.22 5.52 -5.50
N THR A 54 4.33 6.62 -6.23
CA THR A 54 4.76 6.61 -7.64
C THR A 54 6.20 6.12 -7.77
N THR A 55 7.13 6.64 -6.95
CA THR A 55 8.53 6.22 -6.96
C THR A 55 8.68 4.73 -6.61
N PHE A 56 7.97 4.26 -5.60
CA PHE A 56 7.96 2.85 -5.22
C PHE A 56 7.44 1.96 -6.36
N SER A 57 6.31 2.32 -6.98
CA SER A 57 5.72 1.56 -8.09
C SER A 57 6.66 1.42 -9.28
N LEU A 58 7.43 2.47 -9.60
CA LEU A 58 8.40 2.45 -10.70
C LEU A 58 9.68 1.69 -10.32
N LEU A 59 10.27 1.98 -9.16
CA LEU A 59 11.53 1.35 -8.75
C LEU A 59 11.38 -0.15 -8.46
N ARG A 60 10.22 -0.57 -7.99
CA ARG A 60 9.92 -1.99 -7.78
C ARG A 60 10.13 -2.82 -9.05
N CYS A 61 9.83 -2.26 -10.22
CA CYS A 61 9.97 -2.96 -11.50
C CYS A 61 11.41 -3.38 -11.81
N PHE A 62 12.40 -2.60 -11.36
CA PHE A 62 13.81 -2.94 -11.53
C PHE A 62 14.24 -4.13 -10.67
N VAL A 63 13.54 -4.38 -9.57
CA VAL A 63 13.87 -5.45 -8.63
C VAL A 63 13.08 -6.73 -8.90
N PHE A 64 11.79 -6.61 -9.22
CA PHE A 64 10.87 -7.74 -9.40
C PHE A 64 10.53 -8.06 -10.86
N GLY A 65 11.06 -7.28 -11.80
CA GLY A 65 10.83 -7.44 -13.23
C GLY A 65 9.75 -6.52 -13.78
N PHE A 66 9.83 -6.28 -15.09
CA PHE A 66 8.93 -5.39 -15.82
C PHE A 66 7.68 -6.14 -16.31
N GLN A 67 6.67 -6.21 -15.46
CA GLN A 67 5.34 -6.72 -15.82
C GLN A 67 4.38 -5.55 -15.97
N ILE A 68 3.87 -5.31 -17.18
CA ILE A 68 3.06 -4.14 -17.51
C ILE A 68 1.80 -4.06 -16.67
N ASN A 69 1.09 -5.19 -16.47
CA ASN A 69 -0.10 -5.25 -15.61
C ASN A 69 0.20 -4.81 -14.18
N VAL A 70 1.32 -5.30 -13.61
CA VAL A 70 1.73 -4.96 -12.25
C VAL A 70 2.12 -3.49 -12.13
N ILE A 71 2.82 -2.93 -13.13
CA ILE A 71 3.18 -1.51 -13.14
C ILE A 71 1.93 -0.63 -13.13
N VAL A 72 0.98 -0.90 -14.02
CA VAL A 72 -0.28 -0.16 -14.11
C VAL A 72 -1.08 -0.29 -12.82
N LEU A 73 -1.22 -1.51 -12.30
CA LEU A 73 -1.93 -1.80 -11.07
C LEU A 73 -1.34 -1.01 -9.89
N TYR A 74 -0.02 -1.08 -9.70
CA TYR A 74 0.66 -0.41 -8.60
C TYR A 74 0.59 1.11 -8.71
N LEU A 75 0.76 1.66 -9.93
CA LEU A 75 0.64 3.11 -10.15
C LEU A 75 -0.77 3.61 -9.84
N VAL A 76 -1.79 2.91 -10.28
CA VAL A 76 -3.18 3.32 -10.02
C VAL A 76 -3.52 3.14 -8.55
N TYR A 77 -3.32 1.93 -8.03
CA TYR A 77 -3.73 1.58 -6.66
C TYR A 77 -3.01 2.39 -5.59
N TYR A 78 -1.65 2.41 -5.58
CA TYR A 78 -0.92 3.09 -4.51
C TYR A 78 -1.06 4.60 -4.55
N ASN A 79 -1.32 5.20 -5.72
CA ASN A 79 -1.62 6.64 -5.76
C ASN A 79 -3.02 6.94 -5.19
N LEU A 80 -4.03 6.13 -5.50
CA LEU A 80 -5.35 6.24 -4.88
C LEU A 80 -5.28 6.01 -3.36
N PHE A 81 -4.56 4.98 -2.95
CA PHE A 81 -4.29 4.65 -1.55
C PHE A 81 -3.61 5.81 -0.81
N ALA A 82 -2.56 6.38 -1.40
CA ALA A 82 -1.83 7.51 -0.82
C ALA A 82 -2.67 8.78 -0.73
N ALA A 83 -3.49 9.06 -1.73
CA ALA A 83 -4.40 10.20 -1.72
C ALA A 83 -5.44 10.04 -0.59
N PHE A 84 -6.05 8.85 -0.48
CA PHE A 84 -7.09 8.58 0.51
C PHE A 84 -6.53 8.59 1.95
N PHE A 85 -5.49 7.81 2.24
CA PHE A 85 -4.93 7.76 3.59
C PHE A 85 -4.18 9.04 3.98
N GLY A 86 -3.62 9.77 3.00
CA GLY A 86 -3.07 11.08 3.24
C GLY A 86 -4.14 12.15 3.54
N TRP A 87 -5.32 12.04 2.95
CA TRP A 87 -6.47 12.87 3.29
C TRP A 87 -7.02 12.49 4.67
N LEU A 88 -7.15 11.19 4.94
CA LEU A 88 -7.63 10.68 6.22
C LEU A 88 -6.72 11.12 7.39
N GLY A 89 -5.40 11.09 7.19
CA GLY A 89 -4.43 11.56 8.17
C GLY A 89 -4.60 13.04 8.52
N ARG A 90 -4.94 13.88 7.53
CA ARG A 90 -5.28 15.29 7.77
C ARG A 90 -6.60 15.45 8.51
N ARG A 91 -7.60 14.65 8.17
CA ARG A 91 -8.93 14.70 8.79
C ARG A 91 -8.92 14.22 10.24
N PHE A 92 -8.11 13.21 10.54
CA PHE A 92 -7.96 12.65 11.87
C PHE A 92 -6.79 13.27 12.66
N SER A 93 -6.32 14.46 12.26
CA SER A 93 -5.23 15.17 12.95
C SER A 93 -5.54 15.28 14.46
N GLY A 94 -4.58 14.85 15.29
CA GLY A 94 -4.72 14.74 16.74
C GLY A 94 -4.31 13.38 17.28
N GLU A 95 -4.67 13.10 18.54
CA GLU A 95 -4.38 11.81 19.17
C GLU A 95 -5.13 10.66 18.50
N ALA A 96 -4.43 9.53 18.35
CA ALA A 96 -4.99 8.31 17.80
C ALA A 96 -5.98 7.70 18.82
N THR A 97 -7.23 8.09 18.73
CA THR A 97 -8.31 7.51 19.52
C THR A 97 -8.59 6.09 19.01
N PHE A 98 -8.98 5.17 19.88
CA PHE A 98 -9.31 3.80 19.54
C PHE A 98 -10.27 3.70 18.33
N SER A 99 -11.34 4.49 18.34
CA SER A 99 -12.30 4.56 17.23
C SER A 99 -11.66 4.94 15.88
N LYS A 100 -10.71 5.88 15.87
CA LYS A 100 -9.98 6.26 14.65
C LYS A 100 -9.10 5.12 14.14
N THR A 101 -8.46 4.40 15.06
CA THR A 101 -7.63 3.23 14.71
C THR A 101 -8.48 2.13 14.07
N VAL A 102 -9.62 1.80 14.66
CA VAL A 102 -10.56 0.82 14.10
C VAL A 102 -11.02 1.22 12.70
N ALA A 103 -11.35 2.50 12.49
CA ALA A 103 -11.73 3.01 11.18
C ALA A 103 -10.60 2.87 10.15
N VAL A 104 -9.36 3.19 10.53
CA VAL A 104 -8.18 3.05 9.65
C VAL A 104 -7.96 1.58 9.27
N VAL A 105 -8.06 0.66 10.24
CA VAL A 105 -7.91 -0.79 10.02
C VAL A 105 -9.00 -1.30 9.05
N ALA A 106 -10.26 -0.95 9.30
CA ALA A 106 -11.37 -1.37 8.44
C ALA A 106 -11.19 -0.85 7.00
N LEU A 107 -10.81 0.42 6.85
CA LEU A 107 -10.54 1.01 5.55
C LEU A 107 -9.32 0.36 4.85
N ALA A 108 -8.28 0.00 5.59
CA ALA A 108 -7.13 -0.71 5.03
C ALA A 108 -7.53 -2.07 4.46
N VAL A 109 -8.38 -2.83 5.17
CA VAL A 109 -8.91 -4.11 4.68
C VAL A 109 -9.76 -3.90 3.41
N VAL A 110 -10.62 -2.89 3.37
CA VAL A 110 -11.40 -2.55 2.17
C VAL A 110 -10.47 -2.25 0.99
N PHE A 111 -9.40 -1.49 1.20
CA PHE A 111 -8.42 -1.20 0.15
C PHE A 111 -7.66 -2.45 -0.30
N THR A 112 -7.38 -3.40 0.60
CA THR A 112 -6.76 -4.69 0.21
C THR A 112 -7.68 -5.49 -0.73
N VAL A 113 -8.97 -5.54 -0.44
CA VAL A 113 -9.96 -6.16 -1.34
C VAL A 113 -10.02 -5.41 -2.68
N LEU A 114 -10.00 -4.08 -2.65
CA LEU A 114 -10.01 -3.22 -3.84
C LEU A 114 -8.76 -3.47 -4.72
N PHE A 115 -7.60 -3.73 -4.12
CA PHE A 115 -6.38 -4.11 -4.84
C PHE A 115 -6.59 -5.36 -5.69
N THR A 116 -7.13 -6.41 -5.09
CA THR A 116 -7.40 -7.66 -5.80
C THR A 116 -8.44 -7.47 -6.90
N LEU A 117 -9.53 -6.74 -6.62
CA LEU A 117 -10.54 -6.46 -7.65
C LEU A 117 -10.00 -5.62 -8.81
N LEU A 118 -9.09 -4.68 -8.55
CA LEU A 118 -8.40 -3.93 -9.60
C LEU A 118 -7.49 -4.84 -10.43
N ASP A 119 -6.77 -5.77 -9.81
CA ASP A 119 -5.96 -6.74 -10.52
C ASP A 119 -6.80 -7.66 -11.41
N ASP A 120 -7.95 -8.10 -10.91
CA ASP A 120 -8.92 -8.93 -11.65
C ASP A 120 -9.49 -8.24 -12.89
N VAL A 121 -9.45 -6.91 -12.93
CA VAL A 121 -9.87 -6.12 -14.11
C VAL A 121 -8.67 -5.79 -15.00
N ILE A 122 -7.59 -5.28 -14.41
CA ILE A 122 -6.43 -4.77 -15.16
C ILE A 122 -5.67 -5.90 -15.87
N THR A 123 -5.44 -7.01 -15.18
CA THR A 123 -4.64 -8.12 -15.74
C THR A 123 -5.32 -8.80 -16.94
N PRO A 124 -6.60 -9.20 -16.88
CA PRO A 124 -7.28 -9.74 -18.04
C PRO A 124 -7.42 -8.75 -19.20
N LEU A 125 -7.56 -7.46 -18.90
CA LEU A 125 -7.67 -6.41 -19.92
C LEU A 125 -6.34 -6.25 -20.68
N ILE A 126 -5.22 -6.19 -19.98
CA ILE A 126 -3.89 -6.00 -20.60
C ILE A 126 -3.48 -7.21 -21.44
N TYR A 127 -3.75 -8.42 -20.92
CA TYR A 127 -3.38 -9.65 -21.63
C TYR A 127 -4.47 -10.20 -22.54
N SER A 128 -5.58 -9.46 -22.73
CA SER A 128 -6.70 -9.84 -23.59
C SER A 128 -7.19 -11.27 -23.33
N PHE A 129 -7.44 -11.61 -22.07
CA PHE A 129 -7.88 -12.95 -21.70
C PHE A 129 -9.22 -13.30 -22.35
N HIS A 130 -9.34 -14.55 -22.82
CA HIS A 130 -10.64 -15.07 -23.23
C HIS A 130 -11.62 -15.07 -22.02
N PRO A 131 -12.94 -14.84 -22.23
CA PRO A 131 -13.91 -14.74 -21.15
C PRO A 131 -13.86 -15.86 -20.11
N ASN A 132 -13.62 -17.10 -20.54
CA ASN A 132 -13.50 -18.23 -19.63
C ASN A 132 -12.22 -18.19 -18.78
N ALA A 133 -11.10 -17.73 -19.34
CA ALA A 133 -9.84 -17.54 -18.62
C ALA A 133 -9.95 -16.38 -17.61
N ALA A 134 -10.62 -15.29 -17.97
CA ALA A 134 -10.88 -14.18 -17.06
C ALA A 134 -11.77 -14.61 -15.87
N LYS A 135 -12.80 -15.42 -16.10
CA LYS A 135 -13.62 -15.99 -15.01
C LYS A 135 -12.81 -16.89 -14.08
N ALA A 136 -11.96 -17.76 -14.65
CA ALA A 136 -11.09 -18.64 -13.86
C ALA A 136 -10.08 -17.84 -13.03
N TYR A 137 -9.52 -16.76 -13.59
CA TYR A 137 -8.63 -15.84 -12.89
C TYR A 137 -9.33 -15.18 -11.69
N PHE A 138 -10.53 -14.63 -11.90
CA PHE A 138 -11.35 -14.04 -10.85
C PHE A 138 -11.71 -15.03 -9.73
N ILE A 139 -12.09 -16.26 -10.07
CA ILE A 139 -12.40 -17.30 -9.06
C ILE A 139 -11.13 -17.64 -8.26
N GLY A 140 -9.98 -17.73 -8.94
CA GLY A 140 -8.69 -18.01 -8.32
C GLY A 140 -8.27 -16.90 -7.33
N SER A 141 -8.49 -15.61 -7.69
CA SER A 141 -8.12 -14.47 -6.85
C SER A 141 -8.91 -14.41 -5.54
N LEU A 142 -10.16 -14.89 -5.52
CA LEU A 142 -10.98 -14.96 -4.30
C LEU A 142 -10.31 -15.76 -3.18
N SER A 143 -9.54 -16.79 -3.53
CA SER A 143 -8.79 -17.58 -2.55
C SER A 143 -7.64 -16.79 -1.91
N ALA A 144 -7.10 -15.80 -2.59
CA ALA A 144 -6.03 -14.93 -2.09
C ALA A 144 -6.57 -13.75 -1.25
N VAL A 145 -7.79 -13.27 -1.53
CA VAL A 145 -8.41 -12.13 -0.80
C VAL A 145 -8.51 -12.41 0.70
N ILE A 146 -8.90 -13.63 1.09
CA ILE A 146 -9.11 -13.99 2.49
C ILE A 146 -7.81 -13.88 3.30
N PRO A 147 -6.72 -14.61 2.96
CA PRO A 147 -5.47 -14.51 3.72
C PRO A 147 -4.85 -13.12 3.68
N GLN A 148 -4.92 -12.41 2.55
CA GLN A 148 -4.45 -11.03 2.46
C GLN A 148 -5.22 -10.06 3.37
N SER A 149 -6.56 -10.17 3.41
CA SER A 149 -7.41 -9.35 4.28
C SER A 149 -7.13 -9.61 5.76
N ILE A 150 -6.96 -10.87 6.15
CA ILE A 150 -6.58 -11.25 7.52
C ILE A 150 -5.20 -10.69 7.86
N CYS A 151 -4.24 -10.84 6.96
CA CYS A 151 -2.89 -10.30 7.15
C CYS A 151 -2.92 -8.77 7.33
N THR A 152 -3.63 -8.05 6.46
CA THR A 152 -3.79 -6.59 6.57
C THR A 152 -4.45 -6.20 7.88
N LEU A 153 -5.51 -6.89 8.30
CA LEU A 153 -6.19 -6.64 9.55
C LEU A 153 -5.24 -6.79 10.74
N VAL A 154 -4.47 -7.86 10.80
CA VAL A 154 -3.52 -8.12 11.89
C VAL A 154 -2.36 -7.12 11.85
N THR A 155 -1.71 -6.95 10.70
CA THR A 155 -0.52 -6.10 10.58
C THR A 155 -0.84 -4.63 10.83
N VAL A 156 -1.95 -4.11 10.30
CA VAL A 156 -2.35 -2.72 10.55
C VAL A 156 -2.77 -2.54 12.00
N SER A 157 -3.51 -3.47 12.61
CA SER A 157 -3.93 -3.37 14.01
C SER A 157 -2.73 -3.30 14.96
N VAL A 158 -1.72 -4.13 14.72
CA VAL A 158 -0.53 -4.22 15.58
C VAL A 158 0.47 -3.10 15.29
N CYS A 159 0.76 -2.85 14.00
CA CYS A 159 1.87 -1.99 13.59
C CYS A 159 1.49 -0.52 13.41
N PHE A 160 0.21 -0.18 13.21
CA PHE A 160 -0.19 1.20 12.95
C PHE A 160 0.23 2.16 14.05
N HIS A 161 -0.03 1.81 15.31
CA HIS A 161 0.26 2.69 16.44
C HIS A 161 1.76 2.88 16.69
N PRO A 162 2.60 1.81 16.82
CA PRO A 162 4.04 1.98 16.98
C PRO A 162 4.70 2.66 15.79
N LEU A 163 4.34 2.29 14.54
CA LEU A 163 4.93 2.90 13.35
C LEU A 163 4.62 4.39 13.25
N THR A 164 3.37 4.79 13.47
CA THR A 164 3.00 6.22 13.42
C THR A 164 3.70 7.03 14.52
N ARG A 165 3.92 6.47 15.69
CA ARG A 165 4.72 7.13 16.76
C ARG A 165 6.18 7.31 16.34
N VAL A 166 6.80 6.27 15.79
CA VAL A 166 8.19 6.34 15.31
C VAL A 166 8.31 7.37 14.20
N ILE A 167 7.45 7.31 13.18
CA ILE A 167 7.46 8.23 12.04
C ILE A 167 7.29 9.69 12.50
N LYS A 168 6.38 9.95 13.44
CA LYS A 168 6.18 11.29 14.00
C LYS A 168 7.40 11.79 14.77
N LYS A 169 8.10 10.91 15.48
CA LYS A 169 9.33 11.26 16.22
C LYS A 169 10.47 11.68 15.29
N PHE A 170 10.58 11.08 14.11
CA PHE A 170 11.56 11.49 13.08
C PHE A 170 11.17 12.76 12.30
N ASN A 171 10.01 13.34 12.59
CA ASN A 171 9.52 14.55 11.94
C ASN A 171 9.93 15.83 12.69
N LEU A 172 10.64 15.70 13.80
CA LEU A 172 11.30 16.77 14.53
C LEU A 172 12.67 17.04 13.89
#